data_6de0a509c0e2aed9a25f46b4b1e377ee
#
_entry.id   6de0a509c0e2aed9a25f46b4b1e377ee
#
_cell.length_a   1.000
_cell.length_b   1.000
_cell.length_c   1.000
_cell.angle_alpha   90.00
_cell.angle_beta   90.00
_cell.angle_gamma   90.00
#
_symmetry.space_group_name_H-M   'P 1'
#
loop_
_entity.id
_entity.type
_entity.pdbx_description
1 polymer ?
#
loop_
_entity_poly.entity_id
_entity_poly.type
_entity_poly.pdbx_seq_one_letter_code
_entity_poly.pdbx_strand_id
1 'polypeptide(L)'
;MLLRPLPAFADNYIWTLSNDAGRTVIVDPGEAAPILTAREGVRPVAVLLTHHHADHIGGVGELLQTWPDLQVIAPEDERIGHATRRVREGDEVELEDWRFRVTEIPGHTRSHIAFHGHGLLFCGDTLFSLGCGRLFEGTPAQMVHSLTKLAALPPEIRICCGHEYTVNNSRFATVVEPGNLALRRRSEEARTMRNRGLPTLPSTLADELATNPFLRVDEPEVRQSLHARLGREPADSVEAFAELRRWKDGFAS
;
A
#
# COMPACT_ATOMS: atom_id res chain seq x y z
N MET A 1 4.72 -10.65 -18.38
CA MET A 1 4.76 -10.27 -16.94
C MET A 1 3.36 -10.35 -16.36
N LEU A 2 3.15 -11.13 -15.30
CA LEU A 2 1.87 -11.41 -14.67
C LEU A 2 1.89 -10.96 -13.21
N LEU A 3 1.07 -9.96 -12.88
CA LEU A 3 0.84 -9.48 -11.51
C LEU A 3 -0.42 -10.13 -10.95
N ARG A 4 -0.35 -10.69 -9.73
CA ARG A 4 -1.51 -11.28 -9.03
C ARG A 4 -1.54 -10.85 -7.57
N PRO A 5 -2.68 -10.39 -7.05
CA PRO A 5 -2.95 -10.31 -5.63
C PRO A 5 -3.41 -11.69 -5.13
N LEU A 6 -2.67 -12.31 -4.23
CA LEU A 6 -3.11 -13.52 -3.53
C LEU A 6 -3.75 -13.11 -2.21
N PRO A 7 -5.04 -13.41 -2.01
CA PRO A 7 -5.69 -13.14 -0.73
C PRO A 7 -5.02 -13.91 0.40
N ALA A 8 -4.81 -13.24 1.52
CA ALA A 8 -4.26 -13.78 2.75
C ALA A 8 -5.03 -13.21 3.94
N PHE A 9 -5.13 -13.94 5.03
CA PHE A 9 -5.91 -13.57 6.21
C PHE A 9 -7.34 -13.12 5.86
N ALA A 10 -7.81 -12.02 6.45
CA ALA A 10 -9.15 -11.47 6.21
C ALA A 10 -9.20 -10.53 5.01
N ASP A 11 -8.16 -9.72 4.81
CA ASP A 11 -8.15 -8.62 3.84
C ASP A 11 -6.75 -8.28 3.28
N ASN A 12 -5.70 -9.03 3.65
CA ASN A 12 -4.36 -8.82 3.11
C ASN A 12 -4.24 -9.30 1.67
N TYR A 13 -3.33 -8.67 0.94
CA TYR A 13 -2.83 -9.16 -0.34
C TYR A 13 -1.33 -9.44 -0.28
N ILE A 14 -0.96 -10.67 -0.59
CA ILE A 14 0.41 -11.01 -0.98
C ILE A 14 0.52 -10.77 -2.48
N TRP A 15 1.38 -9.85 -2.90
CA TRP A 15 1.57 -9.61 -4.32
C TRP A 15 2.58 -10.58 -4.91
N THR A 16 2.25 -11.12 -6.07
CA THR A 16 3.18 -11.93 -6.87
C THR A 16 3.37 -11.32 -8.25
N LEU A 17 4.62 -11.23 -8.68
CA LEU A 17 4.98 -10.73 -9.99
C LEU A 17 5.81 -11.79 -10.70
N SER A 18 5.23 -12.43 -11.72
CA SER A 18 5.86 -13.56 -12.43
C SER A 18 6.19 -13.20 -13.88
N ASN A 19 7.28 -13.77 -14.40
CA ASN A 19 7.58 -13.78 -15.83
C ASN A 19 7.04 -15.07 -16.51
N ASP A 20 7.25 -15.18 -17.82
CA ASP A 20 6.78 -16.31 -18.61
C ASP A 20 7.52 -17.64 -18.29
N ALA A 21 8.69 -17.56 -17.65
CA ALA A 21 9.45 -18.72 -17.16
C ALA A 21 9.03 -19.17 -15.74
N GLY A 22 8.02 -18.51 -15.15
CA GLY A 22 7.52 -18.77 -13.80
C GLY A 22 8.40 -18.21 -12.68
N ARG A 23 9.44 -17.44 -12.98
CA ARG A 23 10.21 -16.71 -11.97
C ARG A 23 9.32 -15.70 -11.30
N THR A 24 9.35 -15.62 -9.99
CA THR A 24 8.35 -14.86 -9.23
C THR A 24 9.00 -14.06 -8.11
N VAL A 25 8.69 -12.78 -8.08
CA VAL A 25 8.93 -11.91 -6.92
C VAL A 25 7.67 -11.94 -6.07
N ILE A 26 7.84 -12.13 -4.77
CA ILE A 26 6.77 -12.14 -3.77
C ILE A 26 6.90 -10.90 -2.91
N VAL A 27 5.81 -10.20 -2.64
CA VAL A 27 5.82 -8.99 -1.81
C VAL A 27 4.88 -9.18 -0.62
N ASP A 28 5.40 -8.89 0.57
CA ASP A 28 4.70 -8.91 1.85
C ASP A 28 3.93 -10.22 2.13
N PRO A 29 4.61 -11.39 2.14
CA PRO A 29 3.98 -12.66 2.46
C PRO A 29 3.72 -12.79 3.96
N GLY A 30 2.57 -12.25 4.43
CA GLY A 30 2.16 -12.37 5.84
C GLY A 30 1.93 -13.81 6.30
N GLU A 31 1.53 -14.69 5.38
CA GLU A 31 1.46 -16.14 5.56
C GLU A 31 1.97 -16.86 4.33
N ALA A 32 2.48 -18.09 4.50
CA ALA A 32 3.06 -18.85 3.40
C ALA A 32 2.03 -19.64 2.60
N ALA A 33 0.94 -20.05 3.21
CA ALA A 33 -0.04 -20.98 2.64
C ALA A 33 -0.57 -20.57 1.26
N PRO A 34 -0.93 -19.30 0.98
CA PRO A 34 -1.38 -18.90 -0.37
C PRO A 34 -0.33 -19.13 -1.45
N ILE A 35 0.96 -18.87 -1.13
CA ILE A 35 2.09 -19.07 -2.05
C ILE A 35 2.34 -20.56 -2.26
N LEU A 36 2.37 -21.35 -1.18
CA LEU A 36 2.62 -22.78 -1.24
C LEU A 36 1.51 -23.53 -1.97
N THR A 37 0.27 -23.07 -1.86
CA THR A 37 -0.87 -23.62 -2.59
C THR A 37 -0.79 -23.29 -4.09
N ALA A 38 -0.37 -22.05 -4.42
CA ALA A 38 -0.24 -21.59 -5.80
C ALA A 38 1.11 -21.96 -6.45
N ARG A 39 1.93 -22.82 -5.81
CA ARG A 39 3.33 -23.08 -6.16
C ARG A 39 3.55 -23.76 -7.52
N GLU A 40 2.53 -24.35 -8.12
CA GLU A 40 2.68 -24.99 -9.43
C GLU A 40 3.05 -23.95 -10.49
N GLY A 41 4.25 -24.11 -11.08
CA GLY A 41 4.82 -23.16 -12.03
C GLY A 41 5.42 -21.89 -11.40
N VAL A 42 5.39 -21.72 -10.07
CA VAL A 42 6.02 -20.60 -9.35
C VAL A 42 7.45 -20.97 -8.97
N ARG A 43 8.40 -20.13 -9.35
CA ARG A 43 9.83 -20.22 -8.98
C ARG A 43 10.22 -18.93 -8.27
N PRO A 44 10.07 -18.84 -6.95
CA PRO A 44 10.39 -17.63 -6.22
C PRO A 44 11.87 -17.28 -6.35
N VAL A 45 12.15 -16.03 -6.70
CA VAL A 45 13.52 -15.49 -6.81
C VAL A 45 13.84 -14.54 -5.68
N ALA A 46 12.85 -13.82 -5.16
CA ALA A 46 13.01 -12.94 -4.01
C ALA A 46 11.68 -12.70 -3.28
N VAL A 47 11.79 -12.35 -2.01
CA VAL A 47 10.76 -11.70 -1.22
C VAL A 47 11.14 -10.25 -1.01
N LEU A 48 10.21 -9.33 -1.28
CA LEU A 48 10.31 -7.91 -0.95
C LEU A 48 9.42 -7.63 0.25
N LEU A 49 9.95 -7.01 1.28
CA LEU A 49 9.21 -6.64 2.50
C LEU A 49 9.17 -5.12 2.63
N THR A 50 7.96 -4.58 2.78
CA THR A 50 7.77 -3.13 2.90
C THR A 50 7.97 -2.63 4.32
N HIS A 51 7.57 -3.39 5.33
CA HIS A 51 7.72 -3.06 6.75
C HIS A 51 7.62 -4.33 7.63
N HIS A 52 7.74 -4.18 8.95
CA HIS A 52 7.95 -5.29 9.89
C HIS A 52 6.69 -5.91 10.49
N HIS A 53 5.48 -5.44 10.19
CA HIS A 53 4.27 -5.99 10.80
C HIS A 53 4.09 -7.46 10.44
N ALA A 54 3.58 -8.24 11.40
CA ALA A 54 3.53 -9.70 11.30
C ALA A 54 2.70 -10.18 10.10
N ASP A 55 1.65 -9.47 9.76
CA ASP A 55 0.79 -9.77 8.61
C ASP A 55 1.41 -9.43 7.25
N HIS A 56 2.65 -8.92 7.22
CA HIS A 56 3.47 -8.72 6.01
C HIS A 56 4.72 -9.62 5.97
N ILE A 57 5.20 -10.08 7.12
CA ILE A 57 6.45 -10.86 7.19
C ILE A 57 6.28 -12.29 7.71
N GLY A 58 5.11 -12.63 8.29
CA GLY A 58 4.92 -13.87 9.06
C GLY A 58 5.13 -15.15 8.27
N GLY A 59 4.88 -15.14 6.96
CA GLY A 59 5.08 -16.30 6.08
C GLY A 59 6.52 -16.56 5.66
N VAL A 60 7.43 -15.59 5.85
CA VAL A 60 8.81 -15.67 5.31
C VAL A 60 9.56 -16.89 5.83
N GLY A 61 9.46 -17.18 7.13
CA GLY A 61 10.17 -18.31 7.73
C GLY A 61 9.80 -19.67 7.11
N GLU A 62 8.51 -19.88 6.83
CA GLU A 62 8.02 -21.11 6.20
C GLU A 62 8.39 -21.16 4.70
N LEU A 63 8.38 -20.02 3.99
CA LEU A 63 8.85 -19.96 2.60
C LEU A 63 10.33 -20.34 2.50
N LEU A 64 11.18 -19.91 3.44
CA LEU A 64 12.60 -20.26 3.49
C LEU A 64 12.83 -21.75 3.81
N GLN A 65 11.92 -22.44 4.48
CA GLN A 65 12.01 -23.89 4.64
C GLN A 65 11.81 -24.61 3.29
N THR A 66 10.97 -24.06 2.42
CA THR A 66 10.72 -24.63 1.07
C THR A 66 11.77 -24.19 0.05
N TRP A 67 12.21 -22.94 0.14
CA TRP A 67 13.22 -22.32 -0.75
C TRP A 67 14.33 -21.66 0.08
N PRO A 68 15.34 -22.43 0.55
CA PRO A 68 16.36 -21.92 1.46
C PRO A 68 17.26 -20.81 0.90
N ASP A 69 17.43 -20.78 -0.42
CA ASP A 69 18.26 -19.79 -1.13
C ASP A 69 17.48 -18.53 -1.53
N LEU A 70 16.22 -18.41 -1.10
CA LEU A 70 15.35 -17.28 -1.45
C LEU A 70 15.89 -15.99 -0.83
N GLN A 71 16.13 -14.97 -1.66
CA GLN A 71 16.55 -13.68 -1.18
C GLN A 71 15.38 -12.97 -0.47
N VAL A 72 15.64 -12.41 0.72
CA VAL A 72 14.69 -11.61 1.46
C VAL A 72 15.22 -10.18 1.57
N ILE A 73 14.58 -9.26 0.86
CA ILE A 73 14.96 -7.86 0.76
C ILE A 73 13.99 -7.02 1.59
N ALA A 74 14.52 -6.28 2.55
CA ALA A 74 13.75 -5.60 3.57
C ALA A 74 14.33 -4.22 3.91
N PRO A 75 13.56 -3.31 4.55
CA PRO A 75 14.10 -2.08 5.10
C PRO A 75 15.14 -2.34 6.20
N GLU A 76 15.88 -1.31 6.58
CA GLU A 76 16.78 -1.33 7.74
C GLU A 76 15.98 -1.39 9.05
N ASP A 77 15.48 -2.57 9.39
CA ASP A 77 14.70 -2.83 10.59
C ASP A 77 15.07 -4.20 11.19
N GLU A 78 15.67 -4.19 12.38
CA GLU A 78 16.14 -5.42 13.05
C GLU A 78 15.00 -6.38 13.42
N ARG A 79 13.76 -5.90 13.50
CA ARG A 79 12.56 -6.72 13.74
C ARG A 79 12.28 -7.71 12.59
N ILE A 80 12.85 -7.46 11.41
CA ILE A 80 12.76 -8.37 10.25
C ILE A 80 13.96 -9.31 10.28
N GLY A 81 13.87 -10.39 11.06
CA GLY A 81 14.98 -11.31 11.34
C GLY A 81 15.45 -12.15 10.14
N HIS A 82 14.60 -12.33 9.12
CA HIS A 82 14.91 -13.16 7.94
C HIS A 82 15.51 -12.38 6.78
N ALA A 83 15.75 -11.07 6.91
CA ALA A 83 16.30 -10.24 5.84
C ALA A 83 17.73 -10.70 5.47
N THR A 84 17.94 -11.05 4.19
CA THR A 84 19.26 -11.37 3.63
C THR A 84 19.95 -10.15 3.02
N ARG A 85 19.15 -9.15 2.64
CA ARG A 85 19.61 -7.84 2.14
C ARG A 85 18.75 -6.73 2.74
N ARG A 86 19.38 -5.72 3.30
CA ARG A 86 18.72 -4.52 3.76
C ARG A 86 18.90 -3.39 2.75
N VAL A 87 17.85 -2.60 2.58
CA VAL A 87 17.79 -1.50 1.60
C VAL A 87 17.17 -0.24 2.21
N ARG A 88 17.52 0.91 1.63
CA ARG A 88 17.11 2.24 2.08
C ARG A 88 16.78 3.17 0.92
N GLU A 89 16.46 4.41 1.21
CA GLU A 89 16.14 5.45 0.21
C GLU A 89 17.15 5.49 -0.93
N GLY A 90 16.63 5.40 -2.16
CA GLY A 90 17.41 5.54 -3.38
C GLY A 90 18.13 4.28 -3.85
N ASP A 91 18.14 3.21 -3.05
CA ASP A 91 18.72 1.92 -3.47
C ASP A 91 17.95 1.35 -4.67
N GLU A 92 18.66 0.59 -5.49
CA GLU A 92 18.07 -0.22 -6.56
C GLU A 92 18.15 -1.71 -6.22
N VAL A 93 17.04 -2.39 -6.41
CA VAL A 93 16.91 -3.84 -6.28
C VAL A 93 16.83 -4.44 -7.67
N GLU A 94 17.91 -5.08 -8.08
CA GLU A 94 17.98 -5.81 -9.36
C GLU A 94 17.79 -7.30 -9.10
N LEU A 95 16.80 -7.90 -9.75
CA LEU A 95 16.37 -9.28 -9.63
C LEU A 95 16.17 -9.87 -11.02
N GLU A 96 17.26 -10.19 -11.71
CA GLU A 96 17.24 -10.74 -13.06
C GLU A 96 16.41 -9.91 -14.06
N ASP A 97 15.10 -10.20 -14.14
CA ASP A 97 14.18 -9.53 -15.08
C ASP A 97 13.51 -8.27 -14.49
N TRP A 98 13.73 -7.97 -13.21
CA TRP A 98 13.08 -6.85 -12.53
C TRP A 98 14.08 -5.91 -11.91
N ARG A 99 13.76 -4.64 -11.98
CA ARG A 99 14.47 -3.57 -11.28
C ARG A 99 13.46 -2.72 -10.55
N PHE A 100 13.65 -2.56 -9.25
CA PHE A 100 12.85 -1.70 -8.40
C PHE A 100 13.72 -0.65 -7.73
N ARG A 101 13.21 0.57 -7.68
CA ARG A 101 13.79 1.62 -6.86
C ARG A 101 13.12 1.59 -5.49
N VAL A 102 13.91 1.82 -4.46
CA VAL A 102 13.46 1.90 -3.08
C VAL A 102 13.20 3.35 -2.70
N THR A 103 12.08 3.59 -2.03
CA THR A 103 11.71 4.90 -1.50
C THR A 103 11.28 4.72 -0.04
N GLU A 104 11.93 5.43 0.89
CA GLU A 104 11.49 5.47 2.29
C GLU A 104 10.21 6.29 2.42
N ILE A 105 9.21 5.71 3.07
CA ILE A 105 7.88 6.27 3.26
C ILE A 105 7.41 6.11 4.71
N PRO A 106 8.15 6.71 5.68
CA PRO A 106 7.81 6.63 7.09
C PRO A 106 6.45 7.26 7.38
N GLY A 107 5.74 6.71 8.36
CA GLY A 107 4.42 7.17 8.79
C GLY A 107 3.67 6.06 9.49
N HIS A 108 3.25 5.03 8.79
CA HIS A 108 2.64 3.83 9.36
C HIS A 108 3.61 3.13 10.31
N THR A 109 4.81 2.82 9.84
CA THR A 109 5.99 2.49 10.66
C THR A 109 7.13 3.45 10.33
N ARG A 110 8.18 3.50 11.17
CA ARG A 110 9.33 4.39 10.96
C ARG A 110 10.24 3.96 9.83
N SER A 111 10.37 2.64 9.65
CA SER A 111 11.25 2.01 8.67
C SER A 111 10.54 1.63 7.37
N HIS A 112 9.28 2.07 7.17
CA HIS A 112 8.48 1.69 6.03
C HIS A 112 9.11 2.16 4.71
N ILE A 113 9.21 1.25 3.73
CA ILE A 113 9.68 1.53 2.38
C ILE A 113 8.64 1.12 1.33
N ALA A 114 8.78 1.70 0.15
CA ALA A 114 8.09 1.25 -1.06
C ALA A 114 9.11 0.77 -2.09
N PHE A 115 8.67 -0.19 -2.92
CA PHE A 115 9.39 -0.62 -4.11
C PHE A 115 8.59 -0.18 -5.34
N HIS A 116 9.22 0.55 -6.26
CA HIS A 116 8.56 0.94 -7.50
C HIS A 116 9.40 0.65 -8.74
N GLY A 117 8.74 0.16 -9.78
CA GLY A 117 9.34 -0.22 -11.05
C GLY A 117 8.32 -0.90 -11.95
N HIS A 118 8.60 -1.01 -13.24
CA HIS A 118 7.73 -1.69 -14.21
C HIS A 118 6.27 -1.20 -14.22
N GLY A 119 6.03 0.06 -13.89
CA GLY A 119 4.69 0.63 -13.76
C GLY A 119 3.92 0.13 -12.52
N LEU A 120 4.62 -0.39 -11.50
CA LEU A 120 4.07 -0.90 -10.25
C LEU A 120 4.66 -0.14 -9.06
N LEU A 121 3.84 0.06 -8.03
CA LEU A 121 4.23 0.58 -6.73
C LEU A 121 3.73 -0.37 -5.64
N PHE A 122 4.64 -1.05 -4.97
CA PHE A 122 4.38 -1.83 -3.76
C PHE A 122 4.63 -0.94 -2.55
N CYS A 123 3.58 -0.43 -1.94
CA CYS A 123 3.65 0.59 -0.88
C CYS A 123 3.15 0.10 0.49
N GLY A 124 2.93 -1.21 0.63
CA GLY A 124 2.45 -1.80 1.87
C GLY A 124 1.27 -1.03 2.45
N ASP A 125 1.46 -0.52 3.66
CA ASP A 125 0.42 0.14 4.46
C ASP A 125 0.57 1.67 4.54
N THR A 126 1.20 2.29 3.54
CA THR A 126 1.29 3.75 3.49
C THR A 126 0.14 4.36 2.68
N LEU A 127 -0.03 3.98 1.41
CA LEU A 127 -1.09 4.47 0.54
C LEU A 127 -2.05 3.31 0.21
N PHE A 128 -3.31 3.46 0.60
CA PHE A 128 -4.41 2.54 0.21
C PHE A 128 -5.31 3.18 -0.84
N SER A 129 -6.06 2.35 -1.58
CA SER A 129 -7.11 2.91 -2.41
C SER A 129 -8.14 3.62 -1.54
N LEU A 130 -8.36 4.92 -1.85
CA LEU A 130 -9.26 5.86 -1.15
C LEU A 130 -8.88 6.11 0.32
N GLY A 131 -7.63 5.85 0.70
CA GLY A 131 -7.20 5.96 2.10
C GLY A 131 -5.69 5.94 2.29
N CYS A 132 -5.26 5.93 3.54
CA CYS A 132 -3.86 5.74 3.94
C CYS A 132 -3.77 4.94 5.24
N GLY A 133 -2.58 4.48 5.59
CA GLY A 133 -2.31 3.73 6.82
C GLY A 133 -2.50 4.55 8.09
N ARG A 134 -2.77 3.86 9.20
CA ARG A 134 -2.70 4.45 10.54
C ARG A 134 -1.26 4.79 10.90
N LEU A 135 -1.10 5.77 11.79
CA LEU A 135 0.20 6.18 12.31
C LEU A 135 0.48 5.42 13.60
N PHE A 136 1.17 4.27 13.52
CA PHE A 136 1.57 3.53 14.72
C PHE A 136 2.88 4.06 15.31
N GLU A 137 3.83 4.44 14.46
CA GLU A 137 5.17 4.85 14.90
C GLU A 137 5.58 6.23 14.39
N GLY A 138 5.04 6.66 13.27
CA GLY A 138 5.39 7.92 12.63
C GLY A 138 4.49 9.09 13.03
N THR A 139 4.77 10.25 12.45
CA THR A 139 4.04 11.49 12.66
C THR A 139 3.21 11.88 11.43
N PRO A 140 2.18 12.74 11.58
CA PRO A 140 1.45 13.29 10.44
C PRO A 140 2.37 13.96 9.41
N ALA A 141 3.37 14.71 9.84
CA ALA A 141 4.32 15.37 8.94
C ALA A 141 5.13 14.34 8.10
N GLN A 142 5.57 13.25 8.72
CA GLN A 142 6.24 12.17 8.00
C GLN A 142 5.32 11.52 6.98
N MET A 143 4.08 11.20 7.33
CA MET A 143 3.13 10.57 6.40
C MET A 143 2.78 11.51 5.25
N VAL A 144 2.55 12.80 5.50
CA VAL A 144 2.32 13.80 4.44
C VAL A 144 3.51 13.85 3.49
N HIS A 145 4.73 13.90 4.02
CA HIS A 145 5.94 13.86 3.18
C HIS A 145 6.02 12.58 2.35
N SER A 146 5.74 11.42 2.94
CA SER A 146 5.72 10.13 2.25
C SER A 146 4.67 10.07 1.15
N LEU A 147 3.44 10.50 1.44
CA LEU A 147 2.37 10.56 0.45
C LEU A 147 2.69 11.56 -0.69
N THR A 148 3.34 12.68 -0.39
CA THR A 148 3.81 13.65 -1.41
C THR A 148 4.86 13.04 -2.33
N LYS A 149 5.81 12.24 -1.79
CA LYS A 149 6.80 11.50 -2.61
C LYS A 149 6.09 10.52 -3.56
N LEU A 150 5.11 9.76 -3.06
CA LEU A 150 4.35 8.81 -3.88
C LEU A 150 3.49 9.51 -4.91
N ALA A 151 2.86 10.64 -4.57
CA ALA A 151 2.03 11.44 -5.47
C ALA A 151 2.82 12.07 -6.64
N ALA A 152 4.14 12.20 -6.52
CA ALA A 152 5.02 12.70 -7.57
C ALA A 152 5.44 11.64 -8.59
N LEU A 153 5.06 10.37 -8.40
CA LEU A 153 5.31 9.29 -9.36
C LEU A 153 4.41 9.44 -10.60
N PRO A 154 4.72 8.75 -11.72
CA PRO A 154 3.88 8.78 -12.92
C PRO A 154 2.43 8.38 -12.60
N PRO A 155 1.42 9.12 -13.07
CA PRO A 155 0.01 8.90 -12.71
C PRO A 155 -0.56 7.54 -13.17
N GLU A 156 0.05 6.92 -14.18
CA GLU A 156 -0.31 5.59 -14.67
C GLU A 156 0.25 4.43 -13.83
N ILE A 157 1.09 4.71 -12.82
CA ILE A 157 1.63 3.68 -11.94
C ILE A 157 0.50 2.98 -11.17
N ARG A 158 0.54 1.66 -11.11
CA ARG A 158 -0.44 0.84 -10.41
C ARG A 158 -0.07 0.67 -8.94
N ILE A 159 -1.00 1.00 -8.06
CA ILE A 159 -0.82 0.96 -6.60
C ILE A 159 -1.16 -0.44 -6.09
N CYS A 160 -0.15 -1.14 -5.62
CA CYS A 160 -0.23 -2.49 -5.04
C CYS A 160 -0.04 -2.38 -3.52
N CYS A 161 -1.07 -1.96 -2.80
CA CYS A 161 -1.05 -1.84 -1.33
C CYS A 161 -1.35 -3.17 -0.63
N GLY A 162 -1.12 -3.22 0.69
CA GLY A 162 -1.19 -4.44 1.49
C GLY A 162 -2.59 -4.97 1.74
N HIS A 163 -3.65 -4.14 1.68
CA HIS A 163 -4.98 -4.53 2.14
C HIS A 163 -6.12 -4.12 1.21
N GLU A 164 -7.19 -4.93 1.21
CA GLU A 164 -8.46 -4.69 0.49
C GLU A 164 -9.40 -3.80 1.31
N TYR A 165 -9.00 -2.56 1.56
CA TYR A 165 -9.80 -1.61 2.35
C TYR A 165 -10.68 -0.67 1.52
N THR A 166 -10.68 -0.79 0.21
CA THR A 166 -11.27 0.19 -0.72
C THR A 166 -12.73 0.51 -0.42
N VAL A 167 -13.58 -0.50 -0.23
CA VAL A 167 -15.01 -0.28 0.07
C VAL A 167 -15.19 0.42 1.42
N ASN A 168 -14.43 0.04 2.44
CA ASN A 168 -14.50 0.68 3.75
C ASN A 168 -13.97 2.12 3.71
N ASN A 169 -12.85 2.33 3.00
CA ASN A 169 -12.30 3.67 2.79
C ASN A 169 -13.25 4.57 2.02
N SER A 170 -13.95 4.03 1.00
CA SER A 170 -14.89 4.80 0.19
C SER A 170 -16.05 5.39 0.99
N ARG A 171 -16.51 4.70 2.05
CA ARG A 171 -17.56 5.21 2.94
C ARG A 171 -17.11 6.49 3.66
N PHE A 172 -15.88 6.49 4.17
CA PHE A 172 -15.30 7.67 4.78
C PHE A 172 -15.03 8.78 3.76
N ALA A 173 -14.37 8.45 2.66
CA ALA A 173 -14.02 9.41 1.62
C ALA A 173 -15.25 10.16 1.08
N THR A 174 -16.39 9.46 0.87
CA THR A 174 -17.64 10.08 0.43
C THR A 174 -18.27 11.03 1.47
N VAL A 175 -17.98 10.87 2.75
CA VAL A 175 -18.39 11.84 3.78
C VAL A 175 -17.50 13.08 3.74
N VAL A 176 -16.22 12.91 3.42
CA VAL A 176 -15.23 14.01 3.34
C VAL A 176 -15.43 14.84 2.07
N GLU A 177 -15.62 14.21 0.91
CA GLU A 177 -15.83 14.87 -0.39
C GLU A 177 -17.16 14.41 -1.05
N PRO A 178 -18.33 14.79 -0.53
CA PRO A 178 -19.63 14.34 -1.04
C PRO A 178 -19.91 14.80 -2.48
N GLY A 179 -19.31 15.89 -2.95
CA GLY A 179 -19.44 16.43 -4.30
C GLY A 179 -18.54 15.76 -5.34
N ASN A 180 -17.52 14.98 -4.92
CA ASN A 180 -16.54 14.39 -5.83
C ASN A 180 -17.19 13.25 -6.67
N LEU A 181 -17.46 13.54 -7.94
CA LEU A 181 -18.09 12.58 -8.86
C LEU A 181 -17.17 11.40 -9.24
N ALA A 182 -15.86 11.62 -9.30
CA ALA A 182 -14.90 10.55 -9.56
C ALA A 182 -14.89 9.55 -8.38
N LEU A 183 -14.88 10.06 -7.14
CA LEU A 183 -14.94 9.26 -5.94
C LEU A 183 -16.25 8.43 -5.87
N ARG A 184 -17.39 9.03 -6.20
CA ARG A 184 -18.68 8.31 -6.23
C ARG A 184 -18.63 7.14 -7.22
N ARG A 185 -18.12 7.36 -8.44
CA ARG A 185 -17.97 6.30 -9.46
C ARG A 185 -17.04 5.20 -8.96
N ARG A 186 -15.86 5.55 -8.42
CA ARG A 186 -14.90 4.58 -7.88
C ARG A 186 -15.48 3.77 -6.73
N SER A 187 -16.24 4.41 -5.84
CA SER A 187 -16.93 3.75 -4.72
C SER A 187 -17.97 2.72 -5.18
N GLU A 188 -18.74 3.02 -6.22
CA GLU A 188 -19.72 2.10 -6.79
C GLU A 188 -19.05 0.93 -7.53
N GLU A 189 -18.02 1.21 -8.31
CA GLU A 189 -17.19 0.20 -8.95
C GLU A 189 -16.60 -0.77 -7.93
N ALA A 190 -15.96 -0.26 -6.87
CA ALA A 190 -15.35 -1.07 -5.83
C ALA A 190 -16.37 -2.00 -5.15
N ARG A 191 -17.56 -1.48 -4.82
CA ARG A 191 -18.66 -2.29 -4.27
C ARG A 191 -19.10 -3.38 -5.24
N THR A 192 -19.23 -3.05 -6.52
CA THR A 192 -19.61 -4.01 -7.56
C THR A 192 -18.56 -5.11 -7.71
N MET A 193 -17.27 -4.76 -7.72
CA MET A 193 -16.18 -5.72 -7.78
C MET A 193 -16.19 -6.65 -6.58
N ARG A 194 -16.29 -6.10 -5.35
CA ARG A 194 -16.30 -6.91 -4.12
C ARG A 194 -17.53 -7.82 -4.01
N ASN A 195 -18.72 -7.37 -4.45
CA ASN A 195 -19.91 -8.22 -4.51
C ASN A 195 -19.75 -9.41 -5.47
N ARG A 196 -18.83 -9.31 -6.42
CA ARG A 196 -18.47 -10.39 -7.36
C ARG A 196 -17.25 -11.21 -6.90
N GLY A 197 -16.72 -10.94 -5.69
CA GLY A 197 -15.52 -11.59 -5.17
C GLY A 197 -14.21 -11.17 -5.86
N LEU A 198 -14.24 -10.08 -6.63
CA LEU A 198 -13.07 -9.59 -7.36
C LEU A 198 -12.28 -8.59 -6.49
N PRO A 199 -10.92 -8.57 -6.60
CA PRO A 199 -10.10 -7.56 -5.96
C PRO A 199 -10.38 -6.18 -6.56
N THR A 200 -10.32 -5.11 -5.74
CA THR A 200 -10.42 -3.72 -6.23
C THR A 200 -9.05 -3.13 -6.58
N LEU A 201 -8.00 -3.88 -6.31
CA LEU A 201 -6.60 -3.53 -6.51
C LEU A 201 -5.97 -4.34 -7.65
N PRO A 202 -4.94 -3.80 -8.34
CA PRO A 202 -4.34 -2.49 -8.11
C PRO A 202 -5.24 -1.35 -8.59
N SER A 203 -5.23 -0.20 -7.90
CA SER A 203 -5.71 1.07 -8.43
C SER A 203 -4.60 1.77 -9.23
N THR A 204 -4.89 2.93 -9.84
CA THR A 204 -3.85 3.78 -10.44
C THR A 204 -3.60 5.00 -9.57
N LEU A 205 -2.39 5.57 -9.65
CA LEU A 205 -2.11 6.82 -8.95
C LEU A 205 -3.01 7.96 -9.45
N ALA A 206 -3.36 7.97 -10.74
CA ALA A 206 -4.33 8.93 -11.29
C ALA A 206 -5.68 8.84 -10.58
N ASP A 207 -6.20 7.62 -10.34
CA ASP A 207 -7.44 7.42 -9.61
C ASP A 207 -7.32 7.92 -8.17
N GLU A 208 -6.21 7.61 -7.49
CA GLU A 208 -6.00 8.05 -6.11
C GLU A 208 -5.85 9.58 -6.00
N LEU A 209 -5.14 10.23 -6.91
CA LEU A 209 -5.05 11.69 -6.97
C LEU A 209 -6.41 12.37 -7.19
N ALA A 210 -7.31 11.70 -7.92
CA ALA A 210 -8.65 12.22 -8.20
C ALA A 210 -9.66 11.94 -7.06
N THR A 211 -9.39 10.96 -6.18
CA THR A 211 -10.45 10.41 -5.31
C THR A 211 -10.05 10.19 -3.85
N ASN A 212 -8.74 10.13 -3.55
CA ASN A 212 -8.26 9.80 -2.21
C ASN A 212 -8.15 11.07 -1.34
N PRO A 213 -8.95 11.26 -0.30
CA PRO A 213 -8.96 12.49 0.48
C PRO A 213 -7.62 12.77 1.19
N PHE A 214 -6.79 11.75 1.43
CA PHE A 214 -5.47 11.92 2.07
C PHE A 214 -4.40 12.45 1.11
N LEU A 215 -4.59 12.32 -0.22
CA LEU A 215 -3.79 12.97 -1.24
C LEU A 215 -4.37 14.34 -1.65
N ARG A 216 -5.55 14.66 -1.15
CA ARG A 216 -6.38 15.81 -1.54
C ARG A 216 -6.67 16.75 -0.37
N VAL A 217 -5.82 16.74 0.66
CA VAL A 217 -6.04 17.51 1.90
C VAL A 217 -6.14 19.02 1.68
N ASP A 218 -5.66 19.53 0.56
CA ASP A 218 -5.69 20.95 0.20
C ASP A 218 -6.86 21.30 -0.74
N GLU A 219 -7.65 20.32 -1.19
CA GLU A 219 -8.81 20.56 -2.02
C GLU A 219 -9.92 21.29 -1.25
N PRO A 220 -10.63 22.23 -1.91
CA PRO A 220 -11.60 23.07 -1.22
C PRO A 220 -12.67 22.30 -0.46
N GLU A 221 -13.19 21.21 -1.01
CA GLU A 221 -14.26 20.42 -0.37
C GLU A 221 -13.75 19.67 0.86
N VAL A 222 -12.51 19.12 0.81
CA VAL A 222 -11.86 18.50 1.98
C VAL A 222 -11.64 19.53 3.07
N ARG A 223 -11.11 20.72 2.70
CA ARG A 223 -10.91 21.83 3.63
C ARG A 223 -12.24 22.30 4.25
N GLN A 224 -13.30 22.41 3.48
CA GLN A 224 -14.63 22.76 3.98
C GLN A 224 -15.16 21.74 4.99
N SER A 225 -15.00 20.45 4.72
CA SER A 225 -15.42 19.37 5.62
C SER A 225 -14.62 19.38 6.92
N LEU A 226 -13.31 19.66 6.85
CA LEU A 226 -12.48 19.83 8.04
C LEU A 226 -12.83 21.10 8.82
N HIS A 227 -13.09 22.22 8.13
CA HIS A 227 -13.56 23.46 8.76
C HIS A 227 -14.85 23.23 9.55
N ALA A 228 -15.84 22.58 8.94
CA ALA A 228 -17.10 22.28 9.61
C ALA A 228 -16.91 21.43 10.87
N ARG A 229 -15.91 20.55 10.87
CA ARG A 229 -15.60 19.67 12.01
C ARG A 229 -14.81 20.39 13.11
N LEU A 230 -13.87 21.24 12.73
CA LEU A 230 -12.96 21.93 13.67
C LEU A 230 -13.51 23.26 14.17
N GLY A 231 -14.48 23.87 13.47
CA GLY A 231 -14.95 25.23 13.70
C GLY A 231 -13.94 26.30 13.21
N ARG A 232 -12.88 25.91 12.51
CA ARG A 232 -11.86 26.78 11.91
C ARG A 232 -11.16 26.09 10.75
N GLU A 233 -10.45 26.86 9.93
CA GLU A 233 -9.56 26.29 8.91
C GLU A 233 -8.36 25.57 9.55
N PRO A 234 -7.92 24.42 8.99
CA PRO A 234 -6.62 23.85 9.32
C PRO A 234 -5.50 24.82 8.94
N ALA A 235 -4.48 24.94 9.78
CA ALA A 235 -3.37 25.89 9.58
C ALA A 235 -2.52 25.57 8.34
N ASP A 236 -2.34 24.26 8.06
CA ASP A 236 -1.56 23.75 6.94
C ASP A 236 -2.02 22.35 6.52
N SER A 237 -1.37 21.78 5.51
CA SER A 237 -1.66 20.44 4.99
C SER A 237 -1.36 19.34 6.02
N VAL A 238 -0.39 19.55 6.93
CA VAL A 238 -0.03 18.58 7.99
C VAL A 238 -1.14 18.51 9.04
N GLU A 239 -1.66 19.66 9.46
CA GLU A 239 -2.81 19.69 10.37
C GLU A 239 -4.06 19.12 9.69
N ALA A 240 -4.32 19.50 8.43
CA ALA A 240 -5.43 18.94 7.65
C ALA A 240 -5.38 17.42 7.58
N PHE A 241 -4.22 16.86 7.25
CA PHE A 241 -3.99 15.42 7.25
C PHE A 241 -4.22 14.80 8.64
N ALA A 242 -3.64 15.40 9.69
CA ALA A 242 -3.75 14.89 11.05
C ALA A 242 -5.21 14.82 11.53
N GLU A 243 -6.00 15.84 11.22
CA GLU A 243 -7.43 15.89 11.56
C GLU A 243 -8.23 14.86 10.74
N LEU A 244 -7.92 14.73 9.44
CA LEU A 244 -8.54 13.75 8.57
C LEU A 244 -8.25 12.32 9.06
N ARG A 245 -7.00 12.04 9.47
CA ARG A 245 -6.61 10.73 10.01
C ARG A 245 -7.30 10.44 11.34
N ARG A 246 -7.33 11.39 12.27
CA ARG A 246 -8.09 11.27 13.53
C ARG A 246 -9.58 11.02 13.28
N TRP A 247 -10.16 11.72 12.31
CA TRP A 247 -11.56 11.51 11.93
C TRP A 247 -11.79 10.11 11.43
N LYS A 248 -10.93 9.62 10.52
CA LYS A 248 -11.01 8.25 10.00
C LYS A 248 -10.83 7.20 11.10
N ASP A 249 -9.94 7.43 12.07
CA ASP A 249 -9.69 6.49 13.16
C ASP A 249 -10.91 6.32 14.10
N GLY A 250 -11.70 7.36 14.26
CA GLY A 250 -12.96 7.33 15.02
C GLY A 250 -14.23 7.12 14.17
N PHE A 251 -14.07 6.88 12.86
CA PHE A 251 -15.22 6.71 11.96
C PHE A 251 -15.80 5.30 12.07
N ALA A 252 -17.03 5.21 12.58
CA ALA A 252 -17.80 3.97 12.57
C ALA A 252 -18.26 3.65 11.14
N SER A 253 -17.81 2.54 10.59
CA SER A 253 -18.14 2.05 9.24
C SER A 253 -19.35 1.13 9.25
#